data_a9484faa00e7fcff7207778167b14b23
#
_entry.id   a9484faa00e7fcff7207778167b14b23
#
_cell.length_a   1.000
_cell.length_b   1.000
_cell.length_c   1.000
_cell.angle_alpha   90.00
_cell.angle_beta   90.00
_cell.angle_gamma   90.00
#
_symmetry.space_group_name_H-M   'P 1'
#
loop_
_entity.id
_entity.type
_entity.pdbx_description
1 polymer ?
#
loop_
_entity_poly.entity_id
_entity_poly.type
_entity_poly.pdbx_seq_one_letter_code
_entity_poly.pdbx_strand_id
1 'polypeptide(L)'
;MKFIMALAGIRVVELAGLAPAPFCGMILADFGAKVIRVDRTKAGSSLDTQTRGKRSVAINLKTSEGVALLRKLCVQSDVVLEPYRKGVMEKLRLGPQELLKENPGLVYARLTGYGQSGMYASAAGHDINYLAMSGLLSRLGRSGEKPYAPLNLLADFAGGGLTCALGIVLALLERTKSGKGQIIDASMVEGAAYVGSFVWKSHSIGMWDRPRGENMLDSGAPFYDTYLTSDAKYMAVGAIEPQFYQQLLQGLELDADQLPPQMSFDDWPQLRRIFSERFALKTQADWSRIFDGTDACVTPVLSFDQPSLTQSLHPVAPR
;
A
#
# COMPACT_ATOMS: atom_id res chain seq x y z
N MET A 1 -4.01 -30.50 10.99
CA MET A 1 -3.49 -30.31 9.62
C MET A 1 -2.34 -29.30 9.71
N LYS A 2 -1.08 -29.67 9.39
CA LYS A 2 0.02 -28.71 9.34
C LYS A 2 -0.20 -27.86 8.07
N PHE A 3 -0.55 -26.58 8.24
CA PHE A 3 -0.57 -25.66 7.12
C PHE A 3 0.86 -25.52 6.59
N ILE A 4 1.10 -25.95 5.38
CA ILE A 4 2.37 -25.70 4.69
C ILE A 4 2.29 -24.26 4.18
N MET A 5 3.14 -23.39 4.73
CA MET A 5 3.25 -21.99 4.29
C MET A 5 3.79 -21.96 2.85
N ALA A 6 3.23 -21.10 2.01
CA ALA A 6 3.55 -21.06 0.57
C ALA A 6 5.03 -20.82 0.28
N LEU A 7 5.74 -20.09 1.13
CA LEU A 7 7.17 -19.80 0.99
C LEU A 7 8.04 -20.62 1.95
N ALA A 8 7.51 -21.75 2.49
CA ALA A 8 8.31 -22.61 3.35
C ALA A 8 9.55 -23.12 2.59
N GLY A 9 10.72 -22.98 3.25
CA GLY A 9 12.01 -23.35 2.64
C GLY A 9 12.73 -22.22 1.91
N ILE A 10 12.03 -21.17 1.49
CA ILE A 10 12.65 -19.99 0.85
C ILE A 10 13.45 -19.17 1.84
N ARG A 11 14.68 -18.82 1.46
CA ARG A 11 15.63 -18.02 2.25
C ARG A 11 15.79 -16.65 1.62
N VAL A 12 15.57 -15.61 2.41
CA VAL A 12 15.63 -14.21 1.99
C VAL A 12 16.69 -13.47 2.80
N VAL A 13 17.58 -12.76 2.12
CA VAL A 13 18.45 -11.75 2.72
C VAL A 13 17.84 -10.40 2.43
N GLU A 14 17.40 -9.70 3.47
CA GLU A 14 16.87 -8.33 3.40
C GLU A 14 17.94 -7.37 3.91
N LEU A 15 18.36 -6.41 3.08
CA LEU A 15 19.25 -5.34 3.55
C LEU A 15 18.43 -4.26 4.24
N ALA A 16 18.87 -3.83 5.42
CA ALA A 16 18.12 -2.87 6.22
C ALA A 16 17.88 -1.56 5.47
N GLY A 17 16.65 -1.12 5.49
CA GLY A 17 16.15 0.11 4.90
C GLY A 17 14.96 0.66 5.67
N LEU A 18 14.28 1.65 5.10
CA LEU A 18 13.04 2.21 5.64
C LEU A 18 11.84 1.69 4.87
N ALA A 19 10.71 1.71 5.53
CA ALA A 19 9.33 1.42 5.10
C ALA A 19 9.13 0.32 4.02
N PRO A 20 9.33 0.54 2.70
CA PRO A 20 8.88 -0.40 1.68
C PRO A 20 9.61 -1.75 1.70
N ALA A 21 10.93 -1.77 1.85
CA ALA A 21 11.69 -3.03 1.85
C ALA A 21 11.43 -3.85 3.12
N PRO A 22 11.45 -3.28 4.34
CA PRO A 22 10.98 -3.99 5.52
C PRO A 22 9.56 -4.55 5.40
N PHE A 23 8.63 -3.83 4.80
CA PHE A 23 7.28 -4.32 4.57
C PHE A 23 7.25 -5.50 3.59
N CYS A 24 7.98 -5.41 2.48
CA CYS A 24 8.16 -6.53 1.55
C CYS A 24 8.68 -7.78 2.26
N GLY A 25 9.77 -7.64 3.04
CA GLY A 25 10.34 -8.75 3.78
C GLY A 25 9.42 -9.33 4.85
N MET A 26 8.60 -8.49 5.50
CA MET A 26 7.58 -8.94 6.44
C MET A 26 6.51 -9.79 5.75
N ILE A 27 6.02 -9.37 4.58
CA ILE A 27 5.07 -10.16 3.79
C ILE A 27 5.67 -11.54 3.48
N LEU A 28 6.91 -11.59 2.99
CA LEU A 28 7.56 -12.86 2.69
C LEU A 28 7.70 -13.76 3.94
N ALA A 29 8.02 -13.17 5.08
CA ALA A 29 8.10 -13.88 6.36
C ALA A 29 6.74 -14.40 6.83
N ASP A 30 5.68 -13.61 6.71
CA ASP A 30 4.32 -14.00 7.07
C ASP A 30 3.84 -15.21 6.27
N PHE A 31 4.31 -15.36 5.03
CA PHE A 31 4.02 -16.52 4.18
C PHE A 31 5.04 -17.66 4.28
N GLY A 32 5.94 -17.60 5.28
CA GLY A 32 6.80 -18.73 5.68
C GLY A 32 8.23 -18.70 5.19
N ALA A 33 8.66 -17.64 4.51
CA ALA A 33 10.06 -17.49 4.14
C ALA A 33 10.94 -17.27 5.39
N LYS A 34 12.18 -17.77 5.34
CA LYS A 34 13.20 -17.49 6.35
C LYS A 34 13.93 -16.19 5.99
N VAL A 35 13.50 -15.08 6.58
CA VAL A 35 14.07 -13.75 6.32
C VAL A 35 15.17 -13.45 7.33
N ILE A 36 16.37 -13.16 6.82
CA ILE A 36 17.49 -12.61 7.60
C ILE A 36 17.68 -11.16 7.19
N ARG A 37 17.38 -10.25 8.10
CA ARG A 37 17.65 -8.84 7.94
C ARG A 37 19.10 -8.53 8.31
N VAL A 38 19.79 -7.81 7.45
CA VAL A 38 21.17 -7.36 7.65
C VAL A 38 21.17 -5.89 8.02
N ASP A 39 21.45 -5.63 9.29
CA ASP A 39 21.55 -4.29 9.86
C ASP A 39 22.97 -3.74 9.85
N ARG A 40 23.10 -2.43 10.00
CA ARG A 40 24.40 -1.78 10.21
C ARG A 40 24.87 -2.03 11.65
N THR A 41 26.16 -2.29 11.83
CA THR A 41 26.78 -2.25 13.17
C THR A 41 26.68 -0.84 13.74
N LYS A 42 26.37 -0.70 15.03
CA LYS A 42 26.18 0.59 15.71
C LYS A 42 25.03 1.43 15.13
N ALA A 43 24.00 0.77 14.58
CA ALA A 43 22.75 1.46 14.28
C ALA A 43 22.13 1.95 15.60
N GLY A 44 21.64 3.20 15.60
CA GLY A 44 20.81 3.73 16.68
C GLY A 44 19.44 3.03 16.74
N SER A 45 18.50 3.61 17.51
CA SER A 45 17.13 3.11 17.55
C SER A 45 16.56 3.00 16.14
N SER A 46 16.03 1.84 15.81
CA SER A 46 15.35 1.61 14.52
C SER A 46 13.92 2.11 14.60
N LEU A 47 13.52 2.93 13.64
CA LEU A 47 12.11 3.30 13.42
C LEU A 47 11.32 2.20 12.68
N ASP A 48 11.98 1.09 12.34
CA ASP A 48 11.34 -0.01 11.63
C ASP A 48 10.48 -0.85 12.56
N THR A 49 9.19 -0.84 12.31
CA THR A 49 8.18 -1.63 13.00
C THR A 49 7.80 -2.91 12.23
N GLN A 50 8.39 -3.15 11.05
CA GLN A 50 8.05 -4.26 10.15
C GLN A 50 8.98 -5.48 10.36
N THR A 51 9.28 -5.82 11.63
CA THR A 51 10.26 -6.85 11.98
C THR A 51 9.67 -8.24 12.21
N ARG A 52 8.34 -8.35 12.19
CA ARG A 52 7.63 -9.60 12.50
C ARG A 52 8.14 -10.77 11.62
N GLY A 53 8.37 -11.91 12.24
CA GLY A 53 8.78 -13.15 11.56
C GLY A 53 10.23 -13.17 11.04
N LYS A 54 11.00 -12.11 11.23
CA LYS A 54 12.39 -12.00 10.77
C LYS A 54 13.41 -12.31 11.87
N ARG A 55 14.61 -12.67 11.42
CA ARG A 55 15.83 -12.66 12.25
C ARG A 55 16.74 -11.55 11.75
N SER A 56 17.60 -11.02 12.61
CA SER A 56 18.56 -9.98 12.23
C SER A 56 19.99 -10.35 12.54
N VAL A 57 20.91 -9.78 11.78
CA VAL A 57 22.35 -9.81 12.01
C VAL A 57 22.92 -8.43 11.68
N ALA A 58 23.85 -7.94 12.51
CA ALA A 58 24.55 -6.69 12.23
C ALA A 58 25.89 -6.97 11.54
N ILE A 59 26.09 -6.39 10.34
CA ILE A 59 27.29 -6.57 9.53
C ILE A 59 27.88 -5.21 9.17
N ASN A 60 29.20 -5.07 9.36
CA ASN A 60 29.91 -3.86 8.95
C ASN A 60 30.35 -3.96 7.48
N LEU A 61 29.58 -3.38 6.56
CA LEU A 61 29.89 -3.39 5.13
C LEU A 61 31.01 -2.42 4.71
N LYS A 62 31.66 -1.73 5.67
CA LYS A 62 32.88 -0.94 5.44
C LYS A 62 34.14 -1.78 5.51
N THR A 63 34.06 -3.02 5.94
CA THR A 63 35.18 -3.95 6.04
C THR A 63 35.08 -5.05 4.98
N SER A 64 36.20 -5.55 4.50
CA SER A 64 36.31 -6.67 3.55
C SER A 64 35.65 -7.93 4.08
N GLU A 65 35.82 -8.21 5.38
CA GLU A 65 35.25 -9.38 6.06
C GLU A 65 33.73 -9.29 6.12
N GLY A 66 33.19 -8.11 6.42
CA GLY A 66 31.75 -7.89 6.44
C GLY A 66 31.12 -8.06 5.05
N VAL A 67 31.75 -7.52 4.01
CA VAL A 67 31.33 -7.71 2.62
C VAL A 67 31.39 -9.19 2.22
N ALA A 68 32.48 -9.89 2.58
CA ALA A 68 32.63 -11.32 2.28
C ALA A 68 31.59 -12.17 3.02
N LEU A 69 31.24 -11.84 4.26
CA LEU A 69 30.17 -12.50 5.01
C LEU A 69 28.82 -12.30 4.35
N LEU A 70 28.47 -11.05 3.97
CA LEU A 70 27.22 -10.76 3.28
C LEU A 70 27.14 -11.49 1.94
N ARG A 71 28.24 -11.54 1.16
CA ARG A 71 28.31 -12.29 -0.09
C ARG A 71 27.94 -13.77 0.12
N LYS A 72 28.50 -14.42 1.13
CA LYS A 72 28.19 -15.82 1.47
C LYS A 72 26.69 -16.00 1.78
N LEU A 73 26.11 -15.09 2.56
CA LEU A 73 24.68 -15.12 2.87
C LEU A 73 23.82 -14.97 1.60
N CYS A 74 24.14 -14.01 0.74
CA CYS A 74 23.41 -13.77 -0.50
C CYS A 74 23.49 -14.96 -1.46
N VAL A 75 24.67 -15.51 -1.68
CA VAL A 75 24.87 -16.65 -2.60
C VAL A 75 24.13 -17.91 -2.11
N GLN A 76 24.00 -18.09 -0.80
CA GLN A 76 23.28 -19.21 -0.23
C GLN A 76 21.77 -18.98 -0.07
N SER A 77 21.25 -17.86 -0.51
CA SER A 77 19.85 -17.48 -0.37
C SER A 77 19.11 -17.63 -1.70
N ASP A 78 17.78 -17.65 -1.62
CA ASP A 78 16.89 -17.71 -2.77
C ASP A 78 16.57 -16.31 -3.29
N VAL A 79 16.54 -15.33 -2.36
CA VAL A 79 16.18 -13.94 -2.63
C VAL A 79 17.15 -13.00 -1.92
N VAL A 80 17.57 -11.96 -2.62
CA VAL A 80 18.19 -10.75 -2.06
C VAL A 80 17.25 -9.58 -2.29
N LEU A 81 16.89 -8.88 -1.21
CA LEU A 81 16.08 -7.67 -1.24
C LEU A 81 16.94 -6.49 -0.78
N GLU A 82 17.21 -5.54 -1.68
CA GLU A 82 18.04 -4.37 -1.37
C GLU A 82 17.33 -3.05 -1.68
N PRO A 83 17.37 -2.08 -0.75
CA PRO A 83 16.71 -0.78 -0.89
C PRO A 83 17.70 0.35 -1.20
N TYR A 84 18.91 0.05 -1.62
CA TYR A 84 19.93 1.07 -1.79
C TYR A 84 19.85 1.76 -3.15
N ARG A 85 20.34 2.98 -3.21
CA ARG A 85 20.45 3.71 -4.45
C ARG A 85 21.33 2.96 -5.46
N LYS A 86 21.03 3.17 -6.73
CA LYS A 86 21.82 2.64 -7.85
C LYS A 86 23.32 2.75 -7.61
N GLY A 87 24.04 1.66 -7.85
CA GLY A 87 25.49 1.60 -7.78
C GLY A 87 26.07 1.31 -6.38
N VAL A 88 25.27 1.30 -5.31
CA VAL A 88 25.78 1.00 -3.96
C VAL A 88 26.23 -0.45 -3.84
N MET A 89 25.40 -1.38 -4.26
CA MET A 89 25.74 -2.81 -4.23
C MET A 89 26.84 -3.18 -5.22
N GLU A 90 26.89 -2.53 -6.36
CA GLU A 90 27.97 -2.70 -7.34
C GLU A 90 29.32 -2.26 -6.78
N LYS A 91 29.39 -1.13 -6.05
CA LYS A 91 30.63 -0.68 -5.37
C LYS A 91 31.13 -1.70 -4.33
N LEU A 92 30.20 -2.42 -3.69
CA LEU A 92 30.51 -3.50 -2.75
C LEU A 92 30.82 -4.83 -3.46
N ARG A 93 30.76 -4.88 -4.78
CA ARG A 93 30.84 -6.12 -5.60
C ARG A 93 29.78 -7.16 -5.19
N LEU A 94 28.62 -6.67 -4.77
CA LEU A 94 27.44 -7.45 -4.37
C LEU A 94 26.24 -7.15 -5.28
N GLY A 95 26.50 -6.53 -6.43
CA GLY A 95 25.48 -6.26 -7.44
C GLY A 95 24.95 -7.54 -8.09
N PRO A 96 23.80 -7.46 -8.78
CA PRO A 96 23.15 -8.64 -9.35
C PRO A 96 24.06 -9.39 -10.35
N GLN A 97 24.85 -8.69 -11.15
CA GLN A 97 25.75 -9.30 -12.13
C GLN A 97 26.83 -10.17 -11.49
N GLU A 98 27.27 -9.83 -10.27
CA GLU A 98 28.26 -10.61 -9.54
C GLU A 98 27.63 -11.80 -8.83
N LEU A 99 26.51 -11.59 -8.14
CA LEU A 99 25.88 -12.66 -7.34
C LEU A 99 25.21 -13.73 -8.21
N LEU A 100 24.62 -13.36 -9.36
CA LEU A 100 24.02 -14.28 -10.30
C LEU A 100 25.02 -15.21 -11.00
N LYS A 101 26.28 -14.80 -11.12
CA LYS A 101 27.36 -15.70 -11.60
C LYS A 101 27.58 -16.88 -10.63
N GLU A 102 27.49 -16.64 -9.33
CA GLU A 102 27.69 -17.67 -8.32
C GLU A 102 26.40 -18.44 -7.97
N ASN A 103 25.25 -17.78 -8.05
CA ASN A 103 23.94 -18.39 -7.86
C ASN A 103 23.00 -17.98 -8.99
N PRO A 104 22.98 -18.73 -10.11
CA PRO A 104 22.10 -18.42 -11.26
C PRO A 104 20.61 -18.51 -10.93
N GLY A 105 20.23 -19.17 -9.84
CA GLY A 105 18.85 -19.25 -9.35
C GLY A 105 18.43 -18.11 -8.41
N LEU A 106 19.30 -17.16 -8.13
CA LEU A 106 19.03 -16.07 -7.21
C LEU A 106 17.99 -15.08 -7.79
N VAL A 107 16.95 -14.77 -7.03
CA VAL A 107 16.06 -13.65 -7.30
C VAL A 107 16.65 -12.41 -6.62
N TYR A 108 17.00 -11.40 -7.41
CA TYR A 108 17.63 -10.18 -6.91
C TYR A 108 16.66 -9.00 -7.05
N ALA A 109 16.04 -8.58 -5.96
CA ALA A 109 15.04 -7.51 -5.92
C ALA A 109 15.66 -6.18 -5.45
N ARG A 110 15.53 -5.16 -6.29
CA ARG A 110 16.00 -3.78 -6.07
C ARG A 110 14.79 -2.88 -5.88
N LEU A 111 14.49 -2.53 -4.64
CA LEU A 111 13.32 -1.71 -4.32
C LEU A 111 13.74 -0.26 -4.06
N THR A 112 13.48 0.61 -5.02
CA THR A 112 13.91 2.01 -4.98
C THR A 112 12.80 2.97 -5.41
N GLY A 113 12.94 4.26 -5.13
CA GLY A 113 11.94 5.26 -5.47
C GLY A 113 11.70 5.38 -6.98
N TYR A 114 12.79 5.52 -7.73
CA TYR A 114 12.74 5.85 -9.16
C TYR A 114 13.29 4.74 -10.08
N GLY A 115 13.54 3.55 -9.54
CA GLY A 115 14.12 2.45 -10.32
C GLY A 115 15.62 2.61 -10.58
N GLN A 116 16.15 1.75 -11.45
CA GLN A 116 17.58 1.65 -11.76
C GLN A 116 17.97 2.42 -13.04
N SER A 117 17.01 3.01 -13.75
CA SER A 117 17.24 3.72 -15.01
C SER A 117 16.57 5.10 -15.01
N GLY A 118 16.87 5.92 -16.02
CA GLY A 118 16.32 7.26 -16.16
C GLY A 118 17.00 8.32 -15.30
N MET A 119 16.56 9.56 -15.49
CA MET A 119 17.23 10.75 -14.93
C MET A 119 17.11 10.86 -13.40
N TYR A 120 16.09 10.25 -12.81
CA TYR A 120 15.85 10.27 -11.37
C TYR A 120 16.43 9.06 -10.60
N ALA A 121 17.04 8.08 -11.27
CA ALA A 121 17.53 6.85 -10.64
C ALA A 121 18.50 7.08 -9.45
N SER A 122 19.21 8.21 -9.44
CA SER A 122 20.13 8.61 -8.36
C SER A 122 19.53 9.66 -7.41
N ALA A 123 18.30 10.12 -7.67
CA ALA A 123 17.67 11.17 -6.88
C ALA A 123 17.14 10.64 -5.54
N ALA A 124 17.04 11.54 -4.56
CA ALA A 124 16.35 11.29 -3.31
C ALA A 124 14.86 11.56 -3.46
N GLY A 125 14.04 10.87 -2.69
CA GLY A 125 12.61 11.10 -2.60
C GLY A 125 11.99 10.27 -1.49
N HIS A 126 10.73 10.55 -1.24
CA HIS A 126 9.85 9.82 -0.34
C HIS A 126 8.52 9.55 -1.03
N ASP A 127 7.60 8.82 -0.40
CA ASP A 127 6.29 8.44 -0.94
C ASP A 127 5.61 9.57 -1.74
N ILE A 128 5.48 10.75 -1.15
CA ILE A 128 4.83 11.90 -1.79
C ILE A 128 5.48 12.31 -3.12
N ASN A 129 6.82 12.18 -3.24
CA ASN A 129 7.53 12.50 -4.47
C ASN A 129 7.26 11.44 -5.54
N TYR A 130 7.19 10.17 -5.14
CA TYR A 130 6.91 9.06 -6.06
C TYR A 130 5.47 9.12 -6.55
N LEU A 131 4.51 9.45 -5.65
CA LEU A 131 3.12 9.70 -6.02
C LEU A 131 2.97 10.91 -6.94
N ALA A 132 3.72 11.99 -6.71
CA ALA A 132 3.70 13.16 -7.57
C ALA A 132 4.16 12.80 -8.99
N MET A 133 5.26 12.07 -9.10
CA MET A 133 5.80 11.65 -10.40
C MET A 133 4.96 10.58 -11.10
N SER A 134 4.21 9.76 -10.37
CA SER A 134 3.23 8.84 -10.95
C SER A 134 1.96 9.54 -11.46
N GLY A 135 1.76 10.80 -11.11
CA GLY A 135 0.56 11.57 -11.44
C GLY A 135 -0.60 11.38 -10.46
N LEU A 136 -0.61 10.34 -9.64
CA LEU A 136 -1.73 10.05 -8.73
C LEU A 136 -1.96 11.14 -7.68
N LEU A 137 -0.88 11.76 -7.18
CA LEU A 137 -1.01 12.81 -6.18
C LEU A 137 -1.93 13.95 -6.65
N SER A 138 -1.98 14.23 -7.94
CA SER A 138 -2.85 15.27 -8.51
C SER A 138 -4.32 15.01 -8.29
N ARG A 139 -4.72 13.75 -8.05
CA ARG A 139 -6.11 13.33 -7.84
C ARG A 139 -6.50 13.18 -6.36
N LEU A 140 -5.54 13.33 -5.44
CA LEU A 140 -5.77 13.17 -4.00
C LEU A 140 -5.95 14.54 -3.35
N GLY A 141 -7.10 14.77 -2.73
CA GLY A 141 -7.43 16.04 -2.05
C GLY A 141 -8.85 16.49 -2.26
N ARG A 142 -9.26 17.47 -1.50
CA ARG A 142 -10.58 18.09 -1.58
C ARG A 142 -10.64 19.13 -2.71
N SER A 143 -11.87 19.45 -3.15
CA SER A 143 -12.10 20.54 -4.10
C SER A 143 -11.60 21.86 -3.55
N GLY A 144 -10.93 22.66 -4.40
CA GLY A 144 -10.41 23.96 -4.03
C GLY A 144 -9.15 23.93 -3.13
N GLU A 145 -8.72 22.75 -2.66
CA GLU A 145 -7.51 22.60 -1.83
C GLU A 145 -6.32 22.07 -2.62
N LYS A 146 -5.13 22.19 -2.03
CA LYS A 146 -3.92 21.54 -2.57
C LYS A 146 -3.99 20.02 -2.46
N PRO A 147 -3.29 19.26 -3.32
CA PRO A 147 -3.14 17.81 -3.13
C PRO A 147 -2.55 17.50 -1.76
N TYR A 148 -3.03 16.44 -1.11
CA TYR A 148 -2.49 15.97 0.17
C TYR A 148 -1.89 14.56 0.06
N ALA A 149 -0.87 14.30 0.87
CA ALA A 149 -0.25 12.98 0.95
C ALA A 149 -1.16 12.02 1.73
N PRO A 150 -1.49 10.83 1.18
CA PRO A 150 -2.25 9.81 1.90
C PRO A 150 -1.33 8.98 2.81
N LEU A 151 -0.64 9.64 3.74
CA LEU A 151 0.49 9.06 4.47
C LEU A 151 1.57 8.56 3.49
N ASN A 152 2.18 7.40 3.76
CA ASN A 152 3.11 6.73 2.86
C ASN A 152 2.55 5.36 2.38
N LEU A 153 1.24 5.28 2.19
CA LEU A 153 0.57 4.01 1.91
C LEU A 153 0.61 3.61 0.43
N LEU A 154 0.56 4.59 -0.48
CA LEU A 154 0.36 4.28 -1.89
C LEU A 154 1.65 4.01 -2.64
N ALA A 155 2.72 4.79 -2.44
CA ALA A 155 3.97 4.55 -3.14
C ALA A 155 4.89 3.61 -2.35
N ASP A 156 5.14 3.86 -1.06
CA ASP A 156 6.03 3.03 -0.26
C ASP A 156 5.45 1.61 -0.06
N PHE A 157 4.21 1.51 0.44
CA PHE A 157 3.65 0.22 0.80
C PHE A 157 2.98 -0.49 -0.37
N ALA A 158 1.99 0.11 -1.04
CA ALA A 158 1.27 -0.56 -2.13
C ALA A 158 2.13 -0.68 -3.39
N GLY A 159 2.61 0.45 -3.92
CA GLY A 159 3.41 0.49 -5.15
C GLY A 159 4.82 -0.05 -4.99
N GLY A 160 5.40 0.04 -3.80
CA GLY A 160 6.74 -0.44 -3.48
C GLY A 160 6.74 -1.84 -2.89
N GLY A 161 6.51 -1.93 -1.57
CA GLY A 161 6.68 -3.16 -0.81
C GLY A 161 5.81 -4.32 -1.27
N LEU A 162 4.50 -4.10 -1.49
CA LEU A 162 3.58 -5.14 -1.91
C LEU A 162 3.84 -5.60 -3.34
N THR A 163 4.03 -4.67 -4.29
CA THR A 163 4.37 -5.00 -5.68
C THR A 163 5.71 -5.68 -5.82
N CYS A 164 6.71 -5.28 -5.03
CA CYS A 164 7.99 -5.97 -4.98
C CYS A 164 7.86 -7.41 -4.45
N ALA A 165 7.07 -7.62 -3.40
CA ALA A 165 6.79 -8.96 -2.88
C ALA A 165 6.10 -9.84 -3.94
N LEU A 166 5.12 -9.30 -4.67
CA LEU A 166 4.50 -9.99 -5.82
C LEU A 166 5.54 -10.34 -6.89
N GLY A 167 6.39 -9.39 -7.28
CA GLY A 167 7.46 -9.62 -8.25
C GLY A 167 8.42 -10.73 -7.81
N ILE A 168 8.80 -10.78 -6.53
CA ILE A 168 9.63 -11.84 -5.97
C ILE A 168 8.92 -13.20 -6.08
N VAL A 169 7.64 -13.28 -5.71
CA VAL A 169 6.87 -14.53 -5.78
C VAL A 169 6.73 -15.01 -7.23
N LEU A 170 6.47 -14.11 -8.18
CA LEU A 170 6.41 -14.45 -9.61
C LEU A 170 7.76 -14.93 -10.15
N ALA A 171 8.87 -14.31 -9.74
CA ALA A 171 10.21 -14.75 -10.12
C ALA A 171 10.57 -16.12 -9.52
N LEU A 172 10.15 -16.39 -8.28
CA LEU A 172 10.30 -17.72 -7.66
C LEU A 172 9.46 -18.77 -8.37
N LEU A 173 8.23 -18.45 -8.77
CA LEU A 173 7.38 -19.33 -9.56
C LEU A 173 7.99 -19.64 -10.93
N GLU A 174 8.49 -18.60 -11.65
CA GLU A 174 9.16 -18.82 -12.94
C GLU A 174 10.43 -19.65 -12.77
N ARG A 175 11.19 -19.47 -11.71
CA ARG A 175 12.36 -20.28 -11.39
C ARG A 175 12.04 -21.78 -11.28
N THR A 176 10.83 -22.16 -10.87
CA THR A 176 10.45 -23.60 -10.82
C THR A 176 10.42 -24.24 -12.18
N LYS A 177 10.27 -23.46 -13.25
CA LYS A 177 10.24 -23.92 -14.64
C LYS A 177 11.62 -23.81 -15.31
N SER A 178 12.25 -22.63 -15.20
CA SER A 178 13.50 -22.32 -15.88
C SER A 178 14.77 -22.73 -15.12
N GLY A 179 14.65 -22.94 -13.80
CA GLY A 179 15.80 -23.10 -12.90
C GLY A 179 16.62 -21.82 -12.67
N LYS A 180 16.19 -20.69 -13.26
CA LYS A 180 16.92 -19.42 -13.23
C LYS A 180 16.23 -18.39 -12.35
N GLY A 181 17.03 -17.60 -11.64
CA GLY A 181 16.58 -16.40 -10.95
C GLY A 181 16.39 -15.22 -11.90
N GLN A 182 15.96 -14.09 -11.33
CA GLN A 182 15.70 -12.86 -12.09
C GLN A 182 16.17 -11.64 -11.30
N ILE A 183 16.44 -10.55 -12.02
CA ILE A 183 16.63 -9.23 -11.44
C ILE A 183 15.28 -8.51 -11.50
N ILE A 184 14.83 -7.99 -10.37
CA ILE A 184 13.60 -7.21 -10.26
C ILE A 184 14.01 -5.76 -9.99
N ASP A 185 13.64 -4.86 -10.88
CA ASP A 185 13.72 -3.42 -10.67
C ASP A 185 12.34 -2.93 -10.19
N ALA A 186 12.17 -2.85 -8.87
CA ALA A 186 10.92 -2.43 -8.24
C ALA A 186 10.98 -0.92 -7.98
N SER A 187 10.49 -0.15 -8.93
CA SER A 187 10.36 1.31 -8.84
C SER A 187 9.04 1.69 -8.15
N MET A 188 9.12 2.45 -7.07
CA MET A 188 7.91 2.92 -6.36
C MET A 188 7.06 3.86 -7.22
N VAL A 189 7.66 4.64 -8.11
CA VAL A 189 6.91 5.48 -9.07
C VAL A 189 6.08 4.62 -10.01
N GLU A 190 6.70 3.60 -10.61
CA GLU A 190 6.02 2.70 -11.54
C GLU A 190 4.97 1.84 -10.83
N GLY A 191 5.31 1.34 -9.64
CA GLY A 191 4.37 0.59 -8.82
C GLY A 191 3.18 1.44 -8.38
N ALA A 192 3.37 2.71 -8.01
CA ALA A 192 2.28 3.63 -7.72
C ALA A 192 1.40 3.88 -8.95
N ALA A 193 2.01 4.09 -10.12
CA ALA A 193 1.28 4.22 -11.38
C ALA A 193 0.47 2.95 -11.70
N TYR A 194 1.03 1.77 -11.44
CA TYR A 194 0.34 0.48 -11.62
C TYR A 194 -0.86 0.34 -10.68
N VAL A 195 -0.72 0.66 -9.40
CA VAL A 195 -1.82 0.71 -8.42
C VAL A 195 -2.91 1.67 -8.89
N GLY A 196 -2.52 2.82 -9.44
CA GLY A 196 -3.42 3.83 -9.98
C GLY A 196 -3.94 3.55 -11.39
N SER A 197 -3.71 2.37 -11.95
CA SER A 197 -4.08 2.05 -13.34
C SER A 197 -5.57 2.21 -13.63
N PHE A 198 -6.44 1.98 -12.64
CA PHE A 198 -7.88 2.24 -12.76
C PHE A 198 -8.15 3.73 -13.01
N VAL A 199 -7.54 4.62 -12.24
CA VAL A 199 -7.72 6.07 -12.38
C VAL A 199 -7.25 6.53 -13.77
N TRP A 200 -6.09 6.07 -14.21
CA TRP A 200 -5.56 6.40 -15.52
C TRP A 200 -6.44 5.91 -16.67
N LYS A 201 -6.88 4.66 -16.60
CA LYS A 201 -7.68 4.06 -17.67
C LYS A 201 -9.11 4.63 -17.71
N SER A 202 -9.73 4.84 -16.56
CA SER A 202 -11.07 5.38 -16.47
C SER A 202 -11.15 6.90 -16.76
N HIS A 203 -10.03 7.61 -16.76
CA HIS A 203 -9.96 8.97 -17.24
C HIS A 203 -10.39 9.06 -18.72
N SER A 204 -10.01 8.09 -19.56
CA SER A 204 -10.34 8.09 -20.97
C SER A 204 -11.85 7.91 -21.29
N ILE A 205 -12.62 7.47 -20.30
CA ILE A 205 -14.09 7.32 -20.40
C ILE A 205 -14.87 8.36 -19.58
N GLY A 206 -14.20 9.46 -19.19
CA GLY A 206 -14.84 10.62 -18.56
C GLY A 206 -15.09 10.51 -17.05
N MET A 207 -14.58 9.48 -16.36
CA MET A 207 -14.84 9.33 -14.92
C MET A 207 -14.17 10.40 -14.03
N TRP A 208 -13.20 11.14 -14.58
CA TRP A 208 -12.37 12.11 -13.84
C TRP A 208 -12.32 13.47 -14.55
N ASP A 209 -13.38 13.85 -15.24
CA ASP A 209 -13.42 15.09 -16.06
C ASP A 209 -13.63 16.34 -15.21
N ARG A 210 -14.07 16.18 -13.97
CA ARG A 210 -14.24 17.29 -13.04
C ARG A 210 -12.94 17.57 -12.28
N PRO A 211 -12.80 18.74 -11.70
CA PRO A 211 -11.69 19.04 -10.78
C PRO A 211 -11.59 18.01 -9.66
N ARG A 212 -10.40 17.86 -9.08
CA ARG A 212 -10.17 17.00 -7.91
C ARG A 212 -11.15 17.32 -6.80
N GLY A 213 -11.74 16.26 -6.19
CA GLY A 213 -12.73 16.39 -5.12
C GLY A 213 -14.15 16.68 -5.60
N GLU A 214 -14.40 16.65 -6.92
CA GLU A 214 -15.72 16.86 -7.52
C GLU A 214 -16.20 15.68 -8.37
N ASN A 215 -15.41 14.59 -8.38
CA ASN A 215 -15.75 13.36 -9.08
C ASN A 215 -16.44 12.37 -8.13
N MET A 216 -16.94 11.26 -8.64
CA MET A 216 -17.72 10.32 -7.85
C MET A 216 -16.92 9.70 -6.69
N LEU A 217 -15.67 9.24 -6.92
CA LEU A 217 -14.90 8.46 -5.98
C LEU A 217 -13.83 9.27 -5.21
N ASP A 218 -13.79 10.58 -5.37
CA ASP A 218 -12.87 11.47 -4.67
C ASP A 218 -13.57 12.42 -3.67
N SER A 219 -14.72 11.96 -3.15
CA SER A 219 -15.62 12.72 -2.27
C SER A 219 -16.39 13.85 -2.98
N GLY A 220 -16.50 13.83 -4.31
CA GLY A 220 -17.40 14.70 -5.06
C GLY A 220 -18.85 14.29 -4.87
N ALA A 221 -19.16 12.98 -4.93
CA ALA A 221 -20.50 12.48 -4.73
C ALA A 221 -20.90 12.45 -3.24
N PRO A 222 -22.13 12.90 -2.88
CA PRO A 222 -22.61 12.88 -1.50
C PRO A 222 -22.79 11.46 -0.96
N PHE A 223 -23.00 10.49 -1.81
CA PHE A 223 -23.12 9.07 -1.46
C PHE A 223 -21.77 8.33 -1.45
N TYR A 224 -20.66 9.06 -1.59
CA TYR A 224 -19.29 8.54 -1.47
C TYR A 224 -18.42 9.57 -0.74
N ASP A 225 -18.68 9.78 0.55
CA ASP A 225 -17.96 10.75 1.40
C ASP A 225 -18.07 10.37 2.88
N THR A 226 -17.48 11.18 3.76
CA THR A 226 -17.57 11.05 5.22
C THR A 226 -18.38 12.18 5.82
N TYR A 227 -19.18 11.88 6.86
CA TYR A 227 -20.09 12.82 7.49
C TYR A 227 -19.86 12.90 8.99
N LEU A 228 -19.85 14.14 9.51
CA LEU A 228 -19.68 14.45 10.93
C LEU A 228 -20.96 14.09 11.70
N THR A 229 -20.80 13.38 12.80
CA THR A 229 -21.87 13.00 13.74
C THR A 229 -21.98 13.99 14.90
N SER A 230 -23.08 13.93 15.67
CA SER A 230 -23.32 14.83 16.82
C SER A 230 -22.26 14.72 17.93
N ASP A 231 -21.53 13.61 18.01
CA ASP A 231 -20.45 13.37 18.97
C ASP A 231 -19.05 13.61 18.38
N ALA A 232 -18.96 14.46 17.33
CA ALA A 232 -17.73 14.87 16.66
C ALA A 232 -16.89 13.69 16.11
N LYS A 233 -17.53 12.58 15.75
CA LYS A 233 -16.94 11.48 15.01
C LYS A 233 -17.43 11.47 13.57
N TYR A 234 -17.13 10.44 12.80
CA TYR A 234 -17.51 10.37 11.40
C TYR A 234 -18.16 9.03 11.03
N MET A 235 -19.11 9.09 10.10
CA MET A 235 -19.58 7.95 9.33
C MET A 235 -19.02 8.03 7.92
N ALA A 236 -18.61 6.89 7.36
CA ALA A 236 -18.22 6.74 5.95
C ALA A 236 -19.40 6.18 5.16
N VAL A 237 -19.71 6.79 4.04
CA VAL A 237 -20.79 6.41 3.13
C VAL A 237 -20.20 6.00 1.79
N GLY A 238 -20.64 4.86 1.25
CA GLY A 238 -20.23 4.33 -0.06
C GLY A 238 -21.40 3.76 -0.86
N ALA A 239 -22.57 4.37 -0.79
CA ALA A 239 -23.85 3.89 -1.34
C ALA A 239 -23.98 4.22 -2.83
N ILE A 240 -23.16 3.63 -3.70
CA ILE A 240 -23.08 3.95 -5.13
C ILE A 240 -24.27 3.38 -5.90
N GLU A 241 -24.57 2.11 -5.71
CA GLU A 241 -25.62 1.42 -6.43
C GLU A 241 -27.01 1.88 -5.97
N PRO A 242 -28.01 1.97 -6.87
CA PRO A 242 -29.35 2.50 -6.53
C PRO A 242 -30.01 1.79 -5.35
N GLN A 243 -29.87 0.47 -5.23
CA GLN A 243 -30.43 -0.30 -4.13
C GLN A 243 -29.77 0.01 -2.76
N PHE A 244 -28.48 0.32 -2.74
CA PHE A 244 -27.78 0.71 -1.53
C PHE A 244 -28.09 2.17 -1.17
N TYR A 245 -28.23 3.03 -2.19
CA TYR A 245 -28.66 4.40 -2.01
C TYR A 245 -30.06 4.50 -1.42
N GLN A 246 -31.00 3.67 -1.85
CA GLN A 246 -32.34 3.60 -1.26
C GLN A 246 -32.30 3.25 0.24
N GLN A 247 -31.45 2.28 0.63
CA GLN A 247 -31.28 1.91 2.03
C GLN A 247 -30.59 3.03 2.83
N LEU A 248 -29.65 3.76 2.24
CA LEU A 248 -29.07 4.96 2.85
C LEU A 248 -30.16 6.00 3.12
N LEU A 249 -31.00 6.34 2.15
CA LEU A 249 -32.08 7.31 2.32
C LEU A 249 -33.08 6.86 3.40
N GLN A 250 -33.45 5.58 3.41
CA GLN A 250 -34.31 5.01 4.43
C GLN A 250 -33.72 5.16 5.84
N GLY A 251 -32.43 4.82 6.02
CA GLY A 251 -31.74 4.96 7.30
C GLY A 251 -31.59 6.43 7.75
N LEU A 252 -31.46 7.36 6.80
CA LEU A 252 -31.45 8.80 7.05
C LEU A 252 -32.86 9.40 7.25
N GLU A 253 -33.93 8.62 7.10
CA GLU A 253 -35.32 9.08 7.18
C GLU A 253 -35.59 10.18 6.13
N LEU A 254 -35.10 9.99 4.89
CA LEU A 254 -35.26 10.89 3.74
C LEU A 254 -36.18 10.27 2.71
N ASP A 255 -37.10 11.09 2.20
CA ASP A 255 -38.01 10.71 1.11
C ASP A 255 -37.32 10.95 -0.24
N ALA A 256 -37.12 9.88 -1.01
CA ALA A 256 -36.45 9.94 -2.32
C ALA A 256 -37.18 10.84 -3.34
N ASP A 257 -38.52 10.94 -3.24
CA ASP A 257 -39.31 11.74 -4.16
C ASP A 257 -39.16 13.24 -3.93
N GLN A 258 -38.61 13.63 -2.78
CA GLN A 258 -38.35 15.03 -2.44
C GLN A 258 -36.88 15.43 -2.68
N LEU A 259 -36.06 14.54 -3.19
CA LEU A 259 -34.64 14.77 -3.40
C LEU A 259 -34.29 14.83 -4.89
N PRO A 260 -33.25 15.56 -5.27
CA PRO A 260 -32.69 15.47 -6.61
C PRO A 260 -32.24 14.04 -6.93
N PRO A 261 -32.19 13.66 -8.22
CA PRO A 261 -31.69 12.35 -8.63
C PRO A 261 -30.27 12.11 -8.15
N GLN A 262 -29.96 10.88 -7.70
CA GLN A 262 -28.65 10.47 -7.16
C GLN A 262 -27.49 10.90 -8.07
N MET A 263 -27.61 10.72 -9.37
CA MET A 263 -26.56 10.98 -10.36
C MET A 263 -26.62 12.39 -10.97
N SER A 264 -27.40 13.31 -10.39
CA SER A 264 -27.40 14.71 -10.79
C SER A 264 -26.20 15.45 -10.17
N PHE A 265 -25.13 15.53 -10.92
CA PHE A 265 -23.86 16.14 -10.48
C PHE A 265 -24.03 17.59 -9.99
N ASP A 266 -24.91 18.34 -10.62
CA ASP A 266 -25.12 19.76 -10.28
C ASP A 266 -25.86 19.91 -8.94
N ASP A 267 -26.60 18.89 -8.53
CA ASP A 267 -27.35 18.87 -7.27
C ASP A 267 -26.56 18.21 -6.13
N TRP A 268 -25.37 17.63 -6.38
CA TRP A 268 -24.55 17.01 -5.34
C TRP A 268 -24.22 17.94 -4.18
N PRO A 269 -23.92 19.25 -4.36
CA PRO A 269 -23.72 20.17 -3.23
C PRO A 269 -24.95 20.29 -2.33
N GLN A 270 -26.15 20.26 -2.88
CA GLN A 270 -27.41 20.29 -2.12
C GLN A 270 -27.60 18.97 -1.35
N LEU A 271 -27.46 17.83 -2.00
CA LEU A 271 -27.57 16.52 -1.37
C LEU A 271 -26.55 16.35 -0.24
N ARG A 272 -25.30 16.78 -0.44
CA ARG A 272 -24.26 16.76 0.61
C ARG A 272 -24.69 17.56 1.83
N ARG A 273 -25.25 18.74 1.66
CA ARG A 273 -25.76 19.56 2.77
C ARG A 273 -26.85 18.83 3.53
N ILE A 274 -27.83 18.24 2.83
CA ILE A 274 -28.91 17.45 3.43
C ILE A 274 -28.35 16.28 4.24
N PHE A 275 -27.42 15.50 3.68
CA PHE A 275 -26.81 14.37 4.37
C PHE A 275 -25.99 14.83 5.59
N SER A 276 -25.24 15.93 5.47
CA SER A 276 -24.48 16.50 6.59
C SER A 276 -25.39 16.91 7.75
N GLU A 277 -26.51 17.58 7.46
CA GLU A 277 -27.51 17.96 8.46
C GLU A 277 -28.12 16.74 9.14
N ARG A 278 -28.41 15.66 8.38
CA ARG A 278 -28.96 14.42 8.93
C ARG A 278 -27.97 13.70 9.83
N PHE A 279 -26.74 13.45 9.35
CA PHE A 279 -25.72 12.77 10.14
C PHE A 279 -25.36 13.52 11.43
N ALA A 280 -25.45 14.85 11.45
CA ALA A 280 -25.22 15.67 12.64
C ALA A 280 -26.28 15.48 13.75
N LEU A 281 -27.41 14.84 13.48
CA LEU A 281 -28.50 14.67 14.46
C LEU A 281 -28.28 13.56 15.48
N LYS A 282 -27.46 12.54 15.14
CA LYS A 282 -27.28 11.35 15.98
C LYS A 282 -25.77 11.09 16.21
N THR A 283 -25.46 10.34 17.25
CA THR A 283 -24.08 9.89 17.53
C THR A 283 -23.62 8.83 16.54
N GLN A 284 -22.30 8.63 16.44
CA GLN A 284 -21.72 7.55 15.63
C GLN A 284 -22.29 6.16 16.05
N ALA A 285 -22.46 5.95 17.35
CA ALA A 285 -23.02 4.69 17.87
C ALA A 285 -24.50 4.50 17.49
N ASP A 286 -25.28 5.58 17.46
CA ASP A 286 -26.68 5.53 17.03
C ASP A 286 -26.78 5.21 15.53
N TRP A 287 -25.97 5.86 14.71
CA TRP A 287 -25.90 5.57 13.29
C TRP A 287 -25.43 4.15 12.98
N SER A 288 -24.44 3.65 13.72
CA SER A 288 -24.02 2.25 13.59
C SER A 288 -25.18 1.28 13.84
N ARG A 289 -25.99 1.51 14.90
CA ARG A 289 -27.15 0.66 15.17
C ARG A 289 -28.23 0.71 14.08
N ILE A 290 -28.38 1.85 13.41
CA ILE A 290 -29.34 2.01 12.30
C ILE A 290 -28.87 1.28 11.05
N PHE A 291 -27.58 1.34 10.75
CA PHE A 291 -27.03 0.80 9.51
C PHE A 291 -26.44 -0.62 9.64
N ASP A 292 -26.16 -1.10 10.85
CA ASP A 292 -25.64 -2.45 11.06
C ASP A 292 -26.62 -3.51 10.54
N GLY A 293 -26.09 -4.41 9.70
CA GLY A 293 -26.88 -5.48 9.08
C GLY A 293 -27.71 -5.03 7.86
N THR A 294 -27.55 -3.80 7.39
CA THR A 294 -28.14 -3.31 6.13
C THR A 294 -27.10 -3.29 5.00
N ASP A 295 -27.57 -3.17 3.77
CA ASP A 295 -26.71 -2.97 2.58
C ASP A 295 -26.56 -1.48 2.20
N ALA A 296 -26.77 -0.57 3.14
CA ALA A 296 -26.67 0.89 2.89
C ALA A 296 -25.23 1.39 2.62
N CYS A 297 -24.23 0.53 2.77
CA CYS A 297 -22.80 0.88 2.64
C CYS A 297 -22.40 2.06 3.56
N VAL A 298 -22.86 2.05 4.81
CA VAL A 298 -22.55 3.05 5.82
C VAL A 298 -21.86 2.41 7.00
N THR A 299 -20.68 2.92 7.36
CA THR A 299 -19.87 2.36 8.46
C THR A 299 -19.26 3.48 9.32
N PRO A 300 -19.01 3.22 10.62
CA PRO A 300 -18.27 4.18 11.44
C PRO A 300 -16.82 4.31 10.97
N VAL A 301 -16.27 5.51 11.00
CA VAL A 301 -14.82 5.74 10.88
C VAL A 301 -14.22 5.51 12.26
N LEU A 302 -13.53 4.37 12.43
CA LEU A 302 -12.93 3.99 13.69
C LEU A 302 -11.60 4.72 13.93
N SER A 303 -11.30 5.03 15.19
CA SER A 303 -9.97 5.50 15.62
C SER A 303 -9.08 4.32 16.05
N PHE A 304 -7.76 4.55 16.12
CA PHE A 304 -6.82 3.52 16.59
C PHE A 304 -7.04 3.07 18.04
N ASP A 305 -7.69 3.91 18.86
CA ASP A 305 -8.00 3.60 20.26
C ASP A 305 -9.26 2.73 20.42
N GLN A 306 -10.07 2.62 19.38
CA GLN A 306 -11.23 1.75 19.40
C GLN A 306 -10.80 0.32 19.12
N PRO A 307 -11.30 -0.70 19.91
CA PRO A 307 -11.03 -2.09 19.60
C PRO A 307 -11.56 -2.34 18.17
N SER A 308 -10.63 -2.55 17.28
CA SER A 308 -10.95 -2.73 15.88
C SER A 308 -11.81 -3.98 15.72
N LEU A 309 -12.88 -3.89 14.94
CA LEU A 309 -13.53 -5.05 14.33
C LEU A 309 -12.54 -5.98 13.66
N THR A 310 -11.30 -5.51 13.36
CA THR A 310 -10.18 -6.33 12.87
C THR A 310 -9.72 -7.41 13.86
N GLN A 311 -10.10 -7.36 15.14
CA GLN A 311 -9.93 -8.51 16.03
C GLN A 311 -10.96 -9.62 15.75
N SER A 312 -12.10 -9.29 15.17
CA SER A 312 -13.12 -10.24 14.70
C SER A 312 -13.05 -10.53 13.20
N LEU A 313 -12.48 -9.61 12.41
CA LEU A 313 -12.06 -9.89 11.05
C LEU A 313 -10.77 -10.69 11.15
N HIS A 314 -10.82 -11.97 10.79
CA HIS A 314 -9.68 -12.87 10.82
C HIS A 314 -8.42 -12.20 10.29
N PRO A 315 -7.27 -12.33 10.98
CA PRO A 315 -6.04 -11.75 10.49
C PRO A 315 -5.77 -12.27 9.08
N VAL A 316 -5.49 -11.34 8.17
CA VAL A 316 -5.13 -11.66 6.77
C VAL A 316 -3.81 -12.46 6.69
N ALA A 317 -3.04 -12.48 7.78
CA ALA A 317 -1.85 -13.29 7.91
C ALA A 317 -2.14 -14.54 8.77
N PRO A 318 -1.74 -15.73 8.34
CA PRO A 318 -1.81 -16.93 9.15
C PRO A 318 -0.97 -16.73 10.42
N ARG A 319 -1.54 -17.09 11.58
CA ARG A 319 -0.82 -17.12 12.87
C ARG A 319 0.23 -18.22 12.88
#